data_1b3cf4af9e8257d6f44883262640de13
#
_entry.id   1b3cf4af9e8257d6f44883262640de13
#
_cell.length_a   1.000
_cell.length_b   1.000
_cell.length_c   1.000
_cell.angle_alpha   90.00
_cell.angle_beta   90.00
_cell.angle_gamma   90.00
#
_symmetry.space_group_name_H-M   'P 1'
#
loop_
_entity.id
_entity.type
_entity.pdbx_description
1 polymer ?
#
loop_
_entity_poly.entity_id
_entity_poly.type
_entity_poly.pdbx_seq_one_letter_code
_entity_poly.pdbx_strand_id
1 'polypeptide(L)'
;MKIYVYAICKNEEKFVRRWMKSMSEADGVFVADTGSSDDSVKILRELGATVSEIKINPWRFDEARNKSLSLVPDDADICVCTDLDEYFNDGWRTELEKKWQKGITTRAKYKYTWSFNENGTPGVSF
;
A
#
# COMPACT_ATOMS: atom_id res chain seq x y z
N MET A 1 11.51 10.22 9.93
CA MET A 1 11.04 8.83 9.86
C MET A 1 10.72 8.47 8.41
N LYS A 2 11.22 7.33 7.94
CA LYS A 2 10.95 6.84 6.59
C LYS A 2 9.78 5.87 6.61
N ILE A 3 8.70 6.24 5.97
CA ILE A 3 7.49 5.43 5.86
C ILE A 3 7.29 5.05 4.39
N TYR A 4 7.34 3.76 4.10
CA TYR A 4 7.14 3.25 2.75
C TYR A 4 5.88 2.39 2.69
N VAL A 5 5.17 2.50 1.58
CA VAL A 5 3.97 1.68 1.30
C VAL A 5 4.36 0.59 0.30
N TYR A 6 3.87 -0.62 0.52
CA TYR A 6 4.04 -1.70 -0.45
C TYR A 6 2.70 -2.40 -0.68
N ALA A 7 2.51 -2.88 -1.90
CA ALA A 7 1.27 -3.51 -2.31
C ALA A 7 1.47 -4.48 -3.45
N ILE A 8 0.49 -5.36 -3.63
CA ILE A 8 0.39 -6.27 -4.78
C ILE A 8 -0.67 -5.71 -5.71
N CYS A 9 -0.43 -5.77 -7.01
CA CYS A 9 -1.36 -5.27 -8.02
C CYS A 9 -1.65 -6.31 -9.09
N LYS A 10 -2.91 -6.42 -9.49
CA LYS A 10 -3.32 -7.14 -10.68
C LYS A 10 -4.64 -6.56 -11.17
N ASN A 11 -4.61 -5.88 -12.34
CA ASN A 11 -5.80 -5.31 -12.98
C ASN A 11 -6.61 -4.40 -12.05
N GLU A 12 -5.93 -3.43 -11.42
CA GLU A 12 -6.53 -2.48 -10.47
C GLU A 12 -6.57 -1.05 -11.02
N GLU A 13 -6.57 -0.90 -12.35
CA GLU A 13 -6.49 0.41 -13.01
C GLU A 13 -7.49 1.43 -12.46
N LYS A 14 -8.73 1.02 -12.21
CA LYS A 14 -9.77 1.93 -11.73
C LYS A 14 -9.51 2.50 -10.33
N PHE A 15 -8.65 1.84 -9.55
CA PHE A 15 -8.34 2.27 -8.18
C PHE A 15 -7.00 3.01 -8.07
N VAL A 16 -6.14 2.90 -9.07
CA VAL A 16 -4.75 3.36 -9.00
C VAL A 16 -4.66 4.83 -8.63
N ARG A 17 -5.41 5.70 -9.29
CA ARG A 17 -5.30 7.14 -9.05
C ARG A 17 -5.72 7.54 -7.64
N ARG A 18 -6.83 6.97 -7.16
CA ARG A 18 -7.32 7.20 -5.81
C ARG A 18 -6.32 6.69 -4.77
N TRP A 19 -5.81 5.48 -5.01
CA TRP A 19 -4.84 4.86 -4.11
C TRP A 19 -3.56 5.67 -4.04
N MET A 20 -3.00 6.07 -5.18
CA MET A 20 -1.77 6.86 -5.22
C MET A 20 -1.93 8.21 -4.54
N LYS A 21 -3.09 8.85 -4.69
CA LYS A 21 -3.36 10.11 -4.01
C LYS A 21 -3.34 9.92 -2.49
N SER A 22 -3.96 8.86 -2.00
CA SER A 22 -3.97 8.51 -0.58
C SER A 22 -2.56 8.20 -0.07
N MET A 23 -1.75 7.50 -0.86
CA MET A 23 -0.39 7.09 -0.46
C MET A 23 0.65 8.18 -0.66
N SER A 24 0.29 9.35 -1.15
CA SER A 24 1.22 10.45 -1.40
C SER A 24 1.90 10.97 -0.13
N GLU A 25 1.35 10.68 1.04
CA GLU A 25 1.95 11.06 2.32
C GLU A 25 3.14 10.16 2.70
N ALA A 26 3.31 9.03 2.03
CA ALA A 26 4.45 8.15 2.27
C ALA A 26 5.72 8.68 1.58
N ASP A 27 6.87 8.25 2.06
CA ASP A 27 8.15 8.61 1.44
C ASP A 27 8.40 7.85 0.14
N GLY A 28 7.78 6.70 -0.02
CA GLY A 28 7.88 5.93 -1.25
C GLY A 28 6.77 4.88 -1.34
N VAL A 29 6.46 4.49 -2.58
CA VAL A 29 5.42 3.51 -2.88
C VAL A 29 6.01 2.44 -3.78
N PHE A 30 5.90 1.19 -3.36
CA PHE A 30 6.49 0.04 -4.04
C PHE A 30 5.39 -0.98 -4.35
N VAL A 31 5.24 -1.34 -5.62
CA VAL A 31 4.17 -2.23 -6.05
C VAL A 31 4.76 -3.43 -6.79
N ALA A 32 4.31 -4.61 -6.41
CA ALA A 32 4.61 -5.85 -7.13
C ALA A 32 3.41 -6.17 -8.01
N ASP A 33 3.58 -6.05 -9.32
CA ASP A 33 2.55 -6.39 -10.29
C ASP A 33 2.63 -7.85 -10.66
N THR A 34 1.53 -8.58 -10.55
CA THR A 34 1.49 -10.03 -10.75
C THR A 34 0.93 -10.44 -12.10
N GLY A 35 0.86 -9.52 -13.05
CA GLY A 35 0.43 -9.81 -14.41
C GLY A 35 -0.79 -9.04 -14.87
N SER A 36 -0.82 -7.72 -14.60
CA SER A 36 -1.90 -6.87 -15.10
C SER A 36 -1.89 -6.81 -16.62
N SER A 37 -3.08 -6.92 -17.20
CA SER A 37 -3.28 -6.76 -18.64
C SER A 37 -3.85 -5.39 -19.00
N ASP A 38 -4.23 -4.60 -18.01
CA ASP A 38 -4.72 -3.23 -18.18
C ASP A 38 -3.56 -2.21 -18.01
N ASP A 39 -3.88 -0.93 -17.84
CA ASP A 39 -2.89 0.13 -17.71
C ASP A 39 -2.43 0.38 -16.26
N SER A 40 -2.69 -0.55 -15.33
CA SER A 40 -2.31 -0.40 -13.93
C SER A 40 -0.84 -0.03 -13.75
N VAL A 41 0.07 -0.77 -14.38
CA VAL A 41 1.52 -0.56 -14.25
C VAL A 41 1.91 0.81 -14.81
N LYS A 42 1.40 1.14 -15.99
CA LYS A 42 1.69 2.41 -16.64
C LYS A 42 1.29 3.60 -15.77
N ILE A 43 0.07 3.57 -15.25
CA ILE A 43 -0.46 4.66 -14.42
C ILE A 43 0.30 4.77 -13.10
N LEU A 44 0.59 3.62 -12.46
CA LEU A 44 1.38 3.61 -11.22
C LEU A 44 2.74 4.28 -11.43
N ARG A 45 3.44 3.93 -12.50
CA ARG A 45 4.74 4.52 -12.79
C ARG A 45 4.65 6.01 -13.10
N GLU A 46 3.63 6.41 -13.84
CA GLU A 46 3.39 7.82 -14.14
C GLU A 46 3.14 8.67 -12.89
N LEU A 47 2.51 8.07 -11.87
CA LEU A 47 2.21 8.74 -10.61
C LEU A 47 3.33 8.63 -9.57
N GLY A 48 4.44 7.99 -9.92
CA GLY A 48 5.62 7.97 -9.07
C GLY A 48 5.86 6.69 -8.28
N ALA A 49 5.07 5.64 -8.46
CA ALA A 49 5.31 4.37 -7.81
C ALA A 49 6.48 3.62 -8.46
N THR A 50 7.23 2.90 -7.65
CA THR A 50 8.23 1.95 -8.14
C THR A 50 7.53 0.61 -8.34
N VAL A 51 7.43 0.15 -9.57
CA VAL A 51 6.69 -1.07 -9.90
C VAL A 51 7.65 -2.13 -10.41
N SER A 52 7.55 -3.33 -9.83
CA SER A 52 8.25 -4.52 -10.30
C SER A 52 7.23 -5.54 -10.75
N GLU A 53 7.41 -6.09 -11.95
CA GLU A 53 6.56 -7.15 -12.46
C GLU A 53 7.12 -8.47 -11.96
N ILE A 54 6.29 -9.25 -11.26
CA ILE A 54 6.70 -10.52 -10.67
C ILE A 54 5.82 -11.66 -11.18
N LYS A 55 6.35 -12.87 -11.16
CA LYS A 55 5.60 -14.09 -11.47
C LYS A 55 5.62 -15.02 -10.28
N ILE A 56 4.44 -15.53 -9.92
CA ILE A 56 4.29 -16.53 -8.87
C ILE A 56 3.51 -17.70 -9.46
N ASN A 57 4.18 -18.84 -9.58
CA ASN A 57 3.59 -20.03 -10.19
C ASN A 57 4.01 -21.30 -9.42
N PRO A 58 3.05 -22.04 -8.80
CA PRO A 58 1.62 -21.73 -8.72
C PRO A 58 1.35 -20.50 -7.84
N TRP A 59 0.17 -19.89 -8.01
CA TRP A 59 -0.17 -18.69 -7.27
C TRP A 59 -0.18 -18.95 -5.77
N ARG A 60 0.54 -18.10 -5.03
CA ARG A 60 0.56 -18.12 -3.57
C ARG A 60 0.56 -16.69 -3.08
N PHE A 61 -0.49 -16.34 -2.35
CA PHE A 61 -0.68 -14.97 -1.87
C PHE A 61 0.43 -14.55 -0.89
N ASP A 62 0.82 -15.45 0.01
CA ASP A 62 1.89 -15.19 0.98
C ASP A 62 3.23 -14.93 0.29
N GLU A 63 3.54 -15.68 -0.76
CA GLU A 63 4.77 -15.47 -1.53
C GLU A 63 4.76 -14.13 -2.25
N ALA A 64 3.63 -13.76 -2.84
CA ALA A 64 3.47 -12.46 -3.51
C ALA A 64 3.63 -11.32 -2.51
N ARG A 65 3.07 -11.46 -1.33
CA ARG A 65 3.16 -10.47 -0.27
C ARG A 65 4.62 -10.30 0.19
N ASN A 66 5.32 -11.39 0.38
CA ASN A 66 6.73 -11.36 0.79
C ASN A 66 7.62 -10.73 -0.28
N LYS A 67 7.37 -11.04 -1.55
CA LYS A 67 8.11 -10.41 -2.64
C LYS A 67 7.84 -8.91 -2.72
N SER A 68 6.61 -8.48 -2.52
CA SER A 68 6.29 -7.05 -2.52
C SER A 68 7.00 -6.32 -1.38
N LEU A 69 7.06 -6.93 -0.21
CA LEU A 69 7.81 -6.36 0.92
C LEU A 69 9.31 -6.26 0.62
N SER A 70 9.86 -7.22 -0.10
CA SER A 70 11.29 -7.23 -0.43
C SER A 70 11.71 -6.08 -1.34
N LEU A 71 10.76 -5.41 -2.00
CA LEU A 71 11.04 -4.23 -2.83
C LEU A 71 11.31 -2.98 -2.01
N VAL A 72 10.89 -2.98 -0.75
CA VAL A 72 11.01 -1.82 0.13
C VAL A 72 12.47 -1.66 0.55
N PRO A 73 13.05 -0.44 0.43
CA PRO A 73 14.42 -0.20 0.85
C PRO A 73 14.68 -0.49 2.34
N ASP A 74 15.91 -0.84 2.67
CA ASP A 74 16.31 -1.21 4.03
C ASP A 74 16.26 -0.05 5.02
N ASP A 75 16.21 1.19 4.54
CA ASP A 75 16.16 2.37 5.40
C ASP A 75 14.76 2.68 5.92
N ALA A 76 13.78 1.81 5.66
CA ALA A 76 12.41 1.99 6.14
C ALA A 76 12.33 1.91 7.66
N ASP A 77 11.71 2.90 8.27
CA ASP A 77 11.33 2.83 9.69
C ASP A 77 10.00 2.10 9.84
N ILE A 78 9.08 2.33 8.91
CA ILE A 78 7.76 1.71 8.88
C ILE A 78 7.44 1.26 7.46
N CYS A 79 6.96 0.03 7.34
CA CYS A 79 6.43 -0.50 6.08
C CYS A 79 4.91 -0.65 6.21
N VAL A 80 4.18 0.00 5.33
CA VAL A 80 2.71 -0.04 5.33
C VAL A 80 2.24 -0.93 4.20
N CYS A 81 1.49 -1.97 4.54
CA CYS A 81 0.89 -2.87 3.57
C CYS A 81 -0.56 -2.49 3.33
N THR A 82 -0.95 -2.36 2.07
CA THR A 82 -2.32 -2.02 1.70
C THR A 82 -2.66 -2.63 0.35
N ASP A 83 -3.95 -2.77 0.06
CA ASP A 83 -4.44 -3.18 -1.25
C ASP A 83 -4.84 -1.93 -2.06
N LEU A 84 -4.81 -2.02 -3.39
CA LEU A 84 -5.08 -0.86 -4.23
C LEU A 84 -6.55 -0.42 -4.21
N ASP A 85 -7.46 -1.29 -3.83
CA ASP A 85 -8.87 -0.93 -3.66
C ASP A 85 -9.17 -0.25 -2.32
N GLU A 86 -8.15 -0.10 -1.49
CA GLU A 86 -8.23 0.62 -0.22
C GLU A 86 -7.68 2.04 -0.38
N TYR A 87 -8.04 2.91 0.55
CA TYR A 87 -7.39 4.21 0.67
C TYR A 87 -7.48 4.69 2.10
N PHE A 88 -6.53 5.53 2.49
CA PHE A 88 -6.50 6.10 3.82
C PHE A 88 -7.01 7.54 3.78
N ASN A 89 -7.52 8.01 4.91
CA ASN A 89 -7.94 9.39 5.07
C ASN A 89 -6.72 10.32 5.08
N ASP A 90 -6.92 11.57 4.68
CA ASP A 90 -5.87 12.57 4.75
C ASP A 90 -5.33 12.68 6.18
N GLY A 91 -4.01 12.83 6.29
CA GLY A 91 -3.35 12.92 7.59
C GLY A 91 -3.02 11.57 8.21
N TRP A 92 -3.19 10.46 7.50
CA TRP A 92 -2.91 9.14 8.05
C TRP A 92 -1.44 8.99 8.49
N ARG A 93 -0.51 9.64 7.80
CA ARG A 93 0.90 9.58 8.17
C ARG A 93 1.14 10.22 9.53
N THR A 94 0.55 11.38 9.77
CA THR A 94 0.68 12.09 11.04
C THR A 94 0.11 11.26 12.18
N GLU A 95 -1.05 10.62 11.96
CA GLU A 95 -1.65 9.75 12.95
C GLU A 95 -0.77 8.54 13.25
N LEU A 96 -0.19 7.94 12.22
CA LEU A 96 0.70 6.78 12.38
C LEU A 96 1.95 7.18 13.17
N GLU A 97 2.57 8.30 12.84
CA GLU A 97 3.76 8.78 13.53
C GLU A 97 3.50 9.09 15.01
N LYS A 98 2.32 9.63 15.33
CA LYS A 98 1.93 9.89 16.72
C LYS A 98 1.80 8.63 17.55
N LYS A 99 1.28 7.56 16.94
CA LYS A 99 1.02 6.30 17.63
C LYS A 99 2.21 5.36 17.62
N TRP A 100 3.19 5.61 16.77
CA TRP A 100 4.34 4.74 16.62
C TRP A 100 5.41 5.09 17.65
N GLN A 101 5.80 4.10 18.46
CA GLN A 101 6.87 4.24 19.42
C GLN A 101 8.04 3.38 18.95
N LYS A 102 9.07 4.04 18.43
CA LYS A 102 10.22 3.36 17.86
C LYS A 102 10.90 2.48 18.92
N GLY A 103 11.18 1.23 18.56
CA GLY A 103 11.77 0.27 19.47
C GLY A 103 10.76 -0.46 20.37
N ILE A 104 9.52 0.04 20.46
CA ILE A 104 8.46 -0.58 21.25
C ILE A 104 7.35 -1.06 20.34
N THR A 105 6.87 -0.18 19.44
CA THR A 105 5.80 -0.54 18.51
C THR A 105 6.39 -1.28 17.31
N THR A 106 6.01 -2.53 17.12
CA THR A 106 6.43 -3.32 15.96
C THR A 106 5.29 -3.48 14.96
N ARG A 107 4.07 -3.15 15.35
CA ARG A 107 2.89 -3.28 14.52
C ARG A 107 1.82 -2.28 14.95
N ALA A 108 1.32 -1.52 14.01
CA ALA A 108 0.19 -0.63 14.23
C ALA A 108 -1.04 -1.18 13.50
N LYS A 109 -2.19 -1.02 14.13
CA LYS A 109 -3.47 -1.40 13.53
C LYS A 109 -4.18 -0.15 13.05
N TYR A 110 -4.92 -0.27 11.97
CA TYR A 110 -5.73 0.83 11.45
C TYR A 110 -7.18 0.39 11.25
N LYS A 111 -8.05 1.35 11.11
CA LYS A 111 -9.45 1.09 10.84
C LYS A 111 -9.63 0.74 9.37
N TYR A 112 -10.42 -0.27 9.12
CA TYR A 112 -10.70 -0.78 7.79
C TYR A 112 -12.22 -0.88 7.59
N THR A 113 -12.69 -0.45 6.43
CA THR A 113 -14.12 -0.47 6.13
C THR A 113 -14.40 -1.37 4.94
N TRP A 114 -15.26 -2.35 5.12
CA TRP A 114 -15.71 -3.23 4.05
C TRP A 114 -16.71 -2.55 3.13
N SER A 115 -17.55 -1.67 3.69
CA SER A 115 -18.47 -0.85 2.92
C SER A 115 -18.26 0.59 3.33
N PHE A 116 -18.16 1.47 2.35
CA PHE A 116 -17.97 2.88 2.64
C PHE A 116 -19.31 3.55 2.86
N ASN A 117 -19.36 4.38 3.90
CA ASN A 117 -20.44 5.33 4.07
C ASN A 117 -20.34 6.38 2.98
N GLU A 118 -21.39 7.18 2.80
CA GLU A 118 -21.40 8.25 1.80
C GLU A 118 -20.22 9.22 1.97
N ASN A 119 -19.77 9.41 3.19
CA ASN A 119 -18.61 10.26 3.49
C ASN A 119 -17.27 9.52 3.44
N GLY A 120 -17.26 8.25 3.05
CA GLY A 120 -16.04 7.46 2.97
C GLY A 120 -15.42 7.07 4.30
N THR A 121 -16.17 7.12 5.38
CA THR A 121 -15.63 6.82 6.72
C THR A 121 -15.35 5.33 6.89
N PRO A 122 -14.12 4.95 7.27
CA PRO A 122 -13.79 3.57 7.59
C PRO A 122 -14.56 3.07 8.82
N GLY A 123 -15.03 1.84 8.78
CA GLY A 123 -15.87 1.29 9.82
C GLY A 123 -15.24 0.20 10.67
N VAL A 124 -14.08 -0.32 10.31
CA VAL A 124 -13.48 -1.48 10.99
C VAL A 124 -12.05 -1.18 11.40
N SER A 125 -11.69 -1.60 12.60
CA SER A 125 -10.31 -1.48 13.09
C SER A 125 -9.62 -2.84 13.15
N PHE A 126 -8.36 -2.83 12.87
CA PHE A 126 -7.50 -3.98 13.12
C PHE A 126 -6.06 -3.56 13.37
#